data_ebc69656958fcaaae2ae475871b75642
#
_entry.id   ebc69656958fcaaae2ae475871b75642
#
_cell.length_a   1.000
_cell.length_b   1.000
_cell.length_c   1.000
_cell.angle_alpha   90.00
_cell.angle_beta   90.00
_cell.angle_gamma   90.00
#
_symmetry.space_group_name_H-M   'P 1'
#
loop_
_entity.id
_entity.type
_entity.pdbx_description
1 polymer ?
#
loop_
_entity_poly.entity_id
_entity_poly.type
_entity_poly.pdbx_seq_one_letter_code
_entity_poly.pdbx_strand_id
1 'polypeptide(L)'
;MRLGGNVFGYTDAESWALKHIEKGFGAAYWPLGADAAPEEEKAYASAARRHGLVIAEVGGWCNLLDSDPVKREANIRYDIARLQTAERVGALCCVNISGSRDEVWDAPHPDNLTEETFRMVVKNAQRIIDESGARRAFFSYEPMPSMYPTGVEDTRRLITAVNRPNFGVHVDMANMMNNLDRIYHSGDFTRQYLSSFPGLIHSIHAKDSRVEKKLTLHIQECDPGEGIFDFRTLLEEADRLDGVCVMLEHMQTEAQYDRSADHIRGIARSLGLTFTEGRA
;
A
#
# COMPACT_ATOMS: atom_id res chain seq x y z
N MET A 1 -13.59 -8.64 1.28
CA MET A 1 -12.31 -7.99 1.68
C MET A 1 -11.56 -8.76 2.76
N ARG A 2 -10.26 -8.49 2.98
CA ARG A 2 -9.42 -9.08 4.04
C ARG A 2 -8.77 -7.96 4.84
N LEU A 3 -8.59 -8.17 6.14
CA LEU A 3 -7.79 -7.28 7.00
C LEU A 3 -6.41 -7.89 7.19
N GLY A 4 -5.37 -7.07 7.18
CA GLY A 4 -4.00 -7.45 7.44
C GLY A 4 -3.20 -6.37 8.17
N GLY A 5 -2.00 -6.69 8.55
CA GLY A 5 -1.07 -5.79 9.23
C GLY A 5 0.19 -6.52 9.64
N ASN A 6 1.11 -5.82 10.29
CA ASN A 6 2.33 -6.44 10.80
C ASN A 6 2.05 -7.31 12.03
N VAL A 7 2.79 -8.39 12.15
CA VAL A 7 2.81 -9.29 13.32
C VAL A 7 4.22 -9.34 13.91
N PHE A 8 4.29 -9.67 15.19
CA PHE A 8 5.53 -9.58 15.96
C PHE A 8 5.86 -10.92 16.63
N GLY A 9 7.14 -11.13 16.95
CA GLY A 9 7.59 -12.26 17.76
C GLY A 9 7.53 -13.61 17.06
N TYR A 10 7.56 -13.66 15.73
CA TYR A 10 7.75 -14.88 14.95
C TYR A 10 9.24 -15.15 14.70
N THR A 11 9.60 -16.41 14.49
CA THR A 11 10.98 -16.85 14.26
C THR A 11 11.18 -17.59 12.94
N ASP A 12 10.10 -18.00 12.31
CA ASP A 12 10.09 -18.78 11.06
C ASP A 12 8.77 -18.57 10.30
N ALA A 13 8.67 -19.16 9.12
CA ALA A 13 7.53 -19.03 8.22
C ALA A 13 6.21 -19.54 8.84
N GLU A 14 6.27 -20.62 9.61
CA GLU A 14 5.07 -21.18 10.23
C GLU A 14 4.57 -20.31 11.36
N SER A 15 5.45 -19.90 12.27
CA SER A 15 5.10 -19.00 13.38
C SER A 15 4.64 -17.63 12.87
N TRP A 16 5.20 -17.12 11.76
CA TRP A 16 4.73 -15.91 11.09
C TRP A 16 3.27 -16.04 10.62
N ALA A 17 2.95 -17.14 9.95
CA ALA A 17 1.59 -17.37 9.49
C ALA A 17 0.61 -17.55 10.67
N LEU A 18 0.98 -18.33 11.68
CA LEU A 18 0.15 -18.53 12.87
C LEU A 18 -0.10 -17.24 13.65
N LYS A 19 0.89 -16.31 13.70
CA LYS A 19 0.67 -15.00 14.29
C LYS A 19 -0.39 -14.17 13.58
N HIS A 20 -0.47 -14.23 12.25
CA HIS A 20 -1.55 -13.58 11.50
C HIS A 20 -2.91 -14.22 11.84
N ILE A 21 -2.98 -15.54 11.95
CA ILE A 21 -4.21 -16.25 12.34
C ILE A 21 -4.64 -15.87 13.76
N GLU A 22 -3.69 -15.83 14.70
CA GLU A 22 -3.95 -15.41 16.09
C GLU A 22 -4.58 -14.00 16.16
N LYS A 23 -4.15 -13.10 15.27
CA LYS A 23 -4.70 -11.74 15.14
C LYS A 23 -6.00 -11.68 14.32
N GLY A 24 -6.49 -12.78 13.78
CA GLY A 24 -7.65 -12.80 12.88
C GLY A 24 -7.38 -12.08 11.54
N PHE A 25 -6.14 -12.02 11.10
CA PHE A 25 -5.79 -11.45 9.80
C PHE A 25 -5.97 -12.48 8.68
N GLY A 26 -6.45 -12.01 7.54
CA GLY A 26 -6.56 -12.79 6.31
C GLY A 26 -5.59 -12.34 5.22
N ALA A 27 -4.83 -11.27 5.48
CA ALA A 27 -3.82 -10.71 4.58
C ALA A 27 -2.53 -10.41 5.33
N ALA A 28 -1.42 -10.37 4.64
CA ALA A 28 -0.09 -10.14 5.19
C ALA A 28 0.77 -9.30 4.25
N TYR A 29 1.66 -8.49 4.81
CA TYR A 29 2.83 -7.96 4.11
C TYR A 29 3.86 -9.05 3.90
N TRP A 30 4.59 -9.00 2.79
CA TRP A 30 5.73 -9.89 2.59
C TRP A 30 6.87 -9.54 3.55
N PRO A 31 7.31 -10.48 4.41
CA PRO A 31 8.22 -10.14 5.50
C PRO A 31 9.71 -10.15 5.12
N LEU A 32 10.07 -10.73 3.95
CA LEU A 32 11.48 -10.94 3.61
C LEU A 32 12.04 -9.84 2.71
N GLY A 33 13.33 -9.54 2.90
CA GLY A 33 14.10 -8.65 2.06
C GLY A 33 14.37 -9.19 0.65
N ALA A 34 15.06 -8.40 -0.17
CA ALA A 34 15.40 -8.78 -1.54
C ALA A 34 16.57 -9.79 -1.62
N ASP A 35 17.29 -9.96 -0.53
CA ASP A 35 18.44 -10.88 -0.35
C ASP A 35 18.04 -12.21 0.28
N ALA A 36 16.75 -12.45 0.51
CA ALA A 36 16.26 -13.70 1.06
C ALA A 36 16.59 -14.89 0.16
N ALA A 37 16.96 -16.02 0.79
CA ALA A 37 17.23 -17.24 0.06
C ALA A 37 15.96 -17.79 -0.60
N PRO A 38 16.04 -18.39 -1.80
CA PRO A 38 14.87 -18.95 -2.49
C PRO A 38 14.08 -19.98 -1.67
N GLU A 39 14.78 -20.76 -0.85
CA GLU A 39 14.16 -21.74 0.06
C GLU A 39 13.36 -21.07 1.16
N GLU A 40 13.83 -19.95 1.67
CA GLU A 40 13.13 -19.14 2.66
C GLU A 40 11.89 -18.47 2.05
N GLU A 41 12.02 -17.82 0.89
CA GLU A 41 10.86 -17.31 0.14
C GLU A 41 9.78 -18.39 -0.05
N LYS A 42 10.21 -19.59 -0.45
CA LYS A 42 9.30 -20.73 -0.66
C LYS A 42 8.62 -21.18 0.65
N ALA A 43 9.34 -21.16 1.76
CA ALA A 43 8.79 -21.52 3.08
C ALA A 43 7.67 -20.56 3.49
N TYR A 44 7.93 -19.25 3.45
CA TYR A 44 6.93 -18.22 3.80
C TYR A 44 5.73 -18.21 2.84
N ALA A 45 5.96 -18.30 1.53
CA ALA A 45 4.87 -18.37 0.56
C ALA A 45 4.03 -19.64 0.73
N SER A 46 4.65 -20.76 1.15
CA SER A 46 3.95 -22.02 1.41
C SER A 46 3.14 -21.94 2.72
N ALA A 47 3.68 -21.33 3.78
CA ALA A 47 2.97 -21.10 5.01
C ALA A 47 1.73 -20.22 4.78
N ALA A 48 1.87 -19.09 4.06
CA ALA A 48 0.75 -18.26 3.68
C ALA A 48 -0.37 -19.05 2.99
N ARG A 49 -0.03 -19.85 1.99
CA ARG A 49 -1.01 -20.68 1.25
C ARG A 49 -1.69 -21.72 2.14
N ARG A 50 -0.94 -22.45 3.00
CA ARG A 50 -1.52 -23.43 3.93
C ARG A 50 -2.56 -22.82 4.84
N HIS A 51 -2.27 -21.63 5.35
CA HIS A 51 -3.14 -20.93 6.28
C HIS A 51 -4.16 -20.00 5.61
N GLY A 52 -4.25 -20.01 4.27
CA GLY A 52 -5.21 -19.19 3.52
C GLY A 52 -4.97 -17.70 3.65
N LEU A 53 -3.75 -17.28 4.00
CA LEU A 53 -3.34 -15.88 3.99
C LEU A 53 -3.07 -15.41 2.56
N VAL A 54 -3.54 -14.23 2.22
CA VAL A 54 -3.16 -13.52 1.00
C VAL A 54 -1.95 -12.66 1.31
N ILE A 55 -0.88 -12.82 0.54
CA ILE A 55 0.22 -11.85 0.56
C ILE A 55 -0.26 -10.64 -0.24
N ALA A 56 -0.63 -9.57 0.46
CA ALA A 56 -1.17 -8.38 -0.17
C ALA A 56 -0.09 -7.65 -0.96
N GLU A 57 1.07 -7.46 -0.34
CA GLU A 57 2.11 -6.57 -0.85
C GLU A 57 3.51 -7.12 -0.64
N VAL A 58 4.36 -6.82 -1.61
CA VAL A 58 5.81 -6.83 -1.51
C VAL A 58 6.30 -5.39 -1.61
N GLY A 59 6.87 -4.84 -0.54
CA GLY A 59 7.39 -3.47 -0.56
C GLY A 59 8.65 -3.34 -1.42
N GLY A 60 8.69 -2.31 -2.25
CA GLY A 60 9.82 -1.94 -3.10
C GLY A 60 10.45 -0.60 -2.66
N TRP A 61 10.38 -0.27 -1.38
CA TRP A 61 10.66 1.04 -0.81
C TRP A 61 12.06 1.58 -1.14
N CYS A 62 12.13 2.48 -2.12
CA CYS A 62 13.35 3.15 -2.55
C CYS A 62 13.04 4.39 -3.40
N ASN A 63 14.02 5.29 -3.55
CA ASN A 63 13.86 6.50 -4.36
C ASN A 63 14.10 6.26 -5.85
N LEU A 64 13.05 6.15 -6.64
CA LEU A 64 13.12 5.99 -8.10
C LEU A 64 13.46 7.29 -8.85
N LEU A 65 13.51 8.42 -8.14
CA LEU A 65 13.80 9.74 -8.68
C LEU A 65 15.13 10.32 -8.14
N ASP A 66 15.94 9.50 -7.46
CA ASP A 66 17.23 9.94 -6.90
C ASP A 66 18.03 10.76 -7.92
N SER A 67 18.60 11.88 -7.48
CA SER A 67 19.39 12.78 -8.33
C SER A 67 20.67 12.12 -8.82
N ASP A 68 21.26 11.21 -8.02
CA ASP A 68 22.40 10.39 -8.43
C ASP A 68 21.93 9.29 -9.41
N PRO A 69 22.38 9.32 -10.68
CA PRO A 69 21.95 8.35 -11.68
C PRO A 69 22.37 6.90 -11.34
N VAL A 70 23.45 6.71 -10.58
CA VAL A 70 23.91 5.37 -10.19
C VAL A 70 22.97 4.79 -9.12
N LYS A 71 22.61 5.58 -8.11
CA LYS A 71 21.64 5.19 -7.10
C LYS A 71 20.27 4.96 -7.71
N ARG A 72 19.80 5.87 -8.56
CA ARG A 72 18.53 5.72 -9.26
C ARG A 72 18.46 4.44 -10.06
N GLU A 73 19.51 4.09 -10.80
CA GLU A 73 19.59 2.83 -11.56
C GLU A 73 19.55 1.62 -10.62
N ALA A 74 20.29 1.65 -9.51
CA ALA A 74 20.27 0.59 -8.51
C ALA A 74 18.87 0.41 -7.90
N ASN A 75 18.17 1.51 -7.59
CA ASN A 75 16.82 1.51 -7.05
C ASN A 75 15.80 0.93 -8.06
N ILE A 76 15.91 1.26 -9.33
CA ILE A 76 15.04 0.68 -10.37
C ILE A 76 15.25 -0.84 -10.46
N ARG A 77 16.51 -1.31 -10.42
CA ARG A 77 16.82 -2.75 -10.43
C ARG A 77 16.31 -3.46 -9.18
N TYR A 78 16.39 -2.79 -8.04
CA TYR A 78 15.82 -3.30 -6.79
C TYR A 78 14.31 -3.50 -6.94
N ASP A 79 13.58 -2.52 -7.46
CA ASP A 79 12.13 -2.62 -7.65
C ASP A 79 11.74 -3.71 -8.68
N ILE A 80 12.53 -3.87 -9.75
CA ILE A 80 12.35 -4.99 -10.69
C ILE A 80 12.45 -6.32 -9.94
N ALA A 81 13.46 -6.50 -9.08
CA ALA A 81 13.63 -7.72 -8.29
C ALA A 81 12.48 -7.91 -7.28
N ARG A 82 11.96 -6.84 -6.66
CA ARG A 82 10.82 -6.89 -5.75
C ARG A 82 9.53 -7.30 -6.47
N LEU A 83 9.27 -6.77 -7.67
CA LEU A 83 8.12 -7.20 -8.48
C LEU A 83 8.26 -8.67 -8.93
N GLN A 84 9.48 -9.12 -9.25
CA GLN A 84 9.75 -10.54 -9.50
C GLN A 84 9.47 -11.41 -8.26
N THR A 85 9.84 -10.93 -7.07
CA THR A 85 9.49 -11.60 -5.81
C THR A 85 7.97 -11.67 -5.65
N ALA A 86 7.24 -10.56 -5.85
CA ALA A 86 5.78 -10.55 -5.77
C ALA A 86 5.14 -11.60 -6.71
N GLU A 87 5.62 -11.69 -7.93
CA GLU A 87 5.17 -12.71 -8.90
C GLU A 87 5.46 -14.15 -8.42
N ARG A 88 6.68 -14.42 -7.89
CA ARG A 88 7.09 -15.75 -7.42
C ARG A 88 6.29 -16.21 -6.21
N VAL A 89 6.08 -15.31 -5.23
CA VAL A 89 5.43 -15.67 -3.96
C VAL A 89 3.91 -15.66 -4.05
N GLY A 90 3.35 -15.08 -5.13
CA GLY A 90 1.92 -14.99 -5.37
C GLY A 90 1.27 -13.81 -4.63
N ALA A 91 2.03 -12.73 -4.40
CA ALA A 91 1.50 -11.50 -3.86
C ALA A 91 0.58 -10.79 -4.88
N LEU A 92 -0.34 -9.97 -4.39
CA LEU A 92 -1.23 -9.19 -5.26
C LEU A 92 -0.45 -8.09 -5.98
N CYS A 93 0.44 -7.39 -5.28
CA CYS A 93 1.21 -6.30 -5.87
C CYS A 93 2.61 -6.15 -5.26
N CYS A 94 3.47 -5.44 -6.00
CA CYS A 94 4.65 -4.77 -5.51
C CYS A 94 4.32 -3.27 -5.40
N VAL A 95 4.60 -2.68 -4.25
CA VAL A 95 4.26 -1.28 -3.96
C VAL A 95 5.53 -0.49 -3.67
N ASN A 96 5.65 0.67 -4.28
CA ASN A 96 6.64 1.70 -3.96
C ASN A 96 5.99 3.08 -4.07
N ILE A 97 6.60 4.11 -3.50
CA ILE A 97 6.30 5.51 -3.86
C ILE A 97 7.03 5.88 -5.16
N SER A 98 6.59 6.92 -5.84
CA SER A 98 7.31 7.37 -7.06
C SER A 98 8.70 7.94 -6.77
N GLY A 99 8.94 8.32 -5.50
CA GLY A 99 10.19 8.91 -5.03
C GLY A 99 10.19 10.44 -5.09
N SER A 100 11.25 11.04 -4.55
CA SER A 100 11.44 12.48 -4.49
C SER A 100 12.67 12.93 -5.27
N ARG A 101 12.62 14.18 -5.75
CA ARG A 101 13.77 14.91 -6.31
C ARG A 101 14.67 15.50 -5.21
N ASP A 102 14.25 15.37 -3.94
CA ASP A 102 15.02 15.76 -2.75
C ASP A 102 16.08 14.72 -2.39
N GLU A 103 17.04 15.09 -1.52
CA GLU A 103 18.00 14.16 -0.93
C GLU A 103 17.32 13.17 0.02
N VAL A 104 16.24 13.61 0.67
CA VAL A 104 15.35 12.74 1.47
C VAL A 104 14.32 12.13 0.54
N TRP A 105 14.32 10.83 0.47
CA TRP A 105 13.63 10.03 -0.55
C TRP A 105 12.11 10.19 -0.63
N ASP A 106 11.48 10.62 0.44
CA ASP A 106 10.04 10.80 0.62
C ASP A 106 9.65 12.25 0.97
N ALA A 107 10.60 13.20 0.91
CA ALA A 107 10.36 14.60 1.23
C ALA A 107 9.66 15.38 0.11
N PRO A 108 8.90 16.43 0.45
CA PRO A 108 8.42 17.38 -0.54
C PRO A 108 9.55 18.09 -1.28
N HIS A 109 9.44 18.23 -2.61
CA HIS A 109 10.35 19.00 -3.43
C HIS A 109 9.57 19.75 -4.54
N PRO A 110 9.93 20.99 -4.90
CA PRO A 110 9.19 21.76 -5.91
C PRO A 110 9.07 21.07 -7.27
N ASP A 111 10.05 20.23 -7.62
CA ASP A 111 10.04 19.52 -8.90
C ASP A 111 9.30 18.18 -8.86
N ASN A 112 8.82 17.71 -7.71
CA ASN A 112 8.13 16.40 -7.60
C ASN A 112 6.88 16.32 -8.48
N LEU A 113 6.17 17.43 -8.67
CA LEU A 113 4.91 17.48 -9.42
C LEU A 113 5.04 18.18 -10.78
N THR A 114 6.25 18.24 -11.36
CA THR A 114 6.48 18.76 -12.71
C THR A 114 6.18 17.72 -13.79
N GLU A 115 5.91 18.18 -15.01
CA GLU A 115 5.74 17.30 -16.18
C GLU A 115 7.00 16.48 -16.52
N GLU A 116 8.19 17.00 -16.20
CA GLU A 116 9.44 16.26 -16.35
C GLU A 116 9.45 15.05 -15.41
N THR A 117 9.14 15.28 -14.14
CA THR A 117 9.06 14.22 -13.12
C THR A 117 7.94 13.23 -13.45
N PHE A 118 6.77 13.68 -13.91
CA PHE A 118 5.73 12.78 -14.38
C PHE A 118 6.22 11.81 -15.45
N ARG A 119 6.96 12.30 -16.45
CA ARG A 119 7.53 11.45 -17.51
C ARG A 119 8.56 10.45 -16.97
N MET A 120 9.35 10.84 -15.96
CA MET A 120 10.30 9.93 -15.30
C MET A 120 9.54 8.82 -14.56
N VAL A 121 8.51 9.17 -13.78
CA VAL A 121 7.66 8.23 -13.06
C VAL A 121 7.03 7.21 -14.01
N VAL A 122 6.47 7.67 -15.13
CA VAL A 122 5.90 6.78 -16.16
C VAL A 122 6.95 5.83 -16.73
N LYS A 123 8.13 6.35 -17.12
CA LYS A 123 9.22 5.52 -17.67
C LYS A 123 9.71 4.47 -16.67
N ASN A 124 9.82 4.85 -15.39
CA ASN A 124 10.26 3.93 -14.34
C ASN A 124 9.25 2.79 -14.17
N ALA A 125 7.94 3.09 -14.09
CA ALA A 125 6.91 2.07 -14.01
C ALA A 125 6.92 1.13 -15.22
N GLN A 126 6.99 1.69 -16.43
CA GLN A 126 7.08 0.89 -17.66
C GLN A 126 8.27 -0.05 -17.63
N ARG A 127 9.44 0.45 -17.28
CA ARG A 127 10.67 -0.32 -17.23
C ARG A 127 10.60 -1.42 -16.15
N ILE A 128 10.13 -1.09 -14.94
CA ILE A 128 9.99 -2.06 -13.84
C ILE A 128 9.07 -3.20 -14.26
N ILE A 129 7.92 -2.90 -14.85
CA ILE A 129 6.96 -3.91 -15.31
C ILE A 129 7.55 -4.74 -16.46
N ASP A 130 8.10 -4.10 -17.48
CA ASP A 130 8.60 -4.79 -18.67
C ASP A 130 9.79 -5.71 -18.36
N GLU A 131 10.76 -5.23 -17.58
CA GLU A 131 11.97 -6.00 -17.22
C GLU A 131 11.72 -7.05 -16.14
N SER A 132 10.70 -6.90 -15.28
CA SER A 132 10.35 -7.92 -14.29
C SER A 132 9.80 -9.19 -14.92
N GLY A 133 9.08 -9.05 -16.04
CA GLY A 133 8.36 -10.13 -16.67
C GLY A 133 7.16 -10.64 -15.87
N ALA A 134 6.71 -9.91 -14.84
CA ALA A 134 5.55 -10.25 -14.03
C ALA A 134 4.27 -10.27 -14.89
N ARG A 135 3.38 -11.22 -14.63
CA ARG A 135 2.13 -11.41 -15.38
C ARG A 135 0.88 -11.40 -14.51
N ARG A 136 1.02 -11.67 -13.20
CA ARG A 136 -0.07 -11.75 -12.23
C ARG A 136 0.04 -10.64 -11.17
N ALA A 137 1.25 -10.44 -10.64
CA ALA A 137 1.49 -9.39 -9.67
C ALA A 137 1.44 -8.02 -10.34
N PHE A 138 0.78 -7.08 -9.70
CA PHE A 138 0.72 -5.69 -10.15
C PHE A 138 1.89 -4.89 -9.59
N PHE A 139 2.36 -3.92 -10.34
CA PHE A 139 3.19 -2.83 -9.81
C PHE A 139 2.29 -1.62 -9.55
N SER A 140 2.45 -0.98 -8.41
CA SER A 140 1.65 0.18 -8.03
C SER A 140 2.49 1.22 -7.33
N TYR A 141 2.18 2.49 -7.59
CA TYR A 141 2.68 3.58 -6.76
C TYR A 141 1.70 3.87 -5.64
N GLU A 142 2.21 3.92 -4.40
CA GLU A 142 1.46 4.45 -3.27
C GLU A 142 1.29 5.97 -3.45
N PRO A 143 0.05 6.48 -3.29
CA PRO A 143 -0.18 7.91 -3.29
C PRO A 143 0.56 8.62 -2.15
N MET A 144 1.13 9.80 -2.45
CA MET A 144 1.84 10.62 -1.47
C MET A 144 1.32 12.06 -1.50
N PRO A 145 1.45 12.84 -0.41
CA PRO A 145 0.93 14.21 -0.36
C PRO A 145 1.57 15.15 -1.38
N SER A 146 2.82 14.89 -1.76
CA SER A 146 3.66 15.78 -2.57
C SER A 146 4.40 15.08 -3.73
N MET A 147 3.95 13.87 -4.11
CA MET A 147 4.52 13.08 -5.21
C MET A 147 3.40 12.41 -6.01
N TYR A 148 3.68 12.03 -7.26
CA TYR A 148 2.69 11.32 -8.08
C TYR A 148 2.43 9.88 -7.56
N PRO A 149 1.15 9.47 -7.47
CA PRO A 149 -0.07 10.27 -7.64
C PRO A 149 -0.48 10.99 -6.35
N THR A 150 -1.14 12.16 -6.48
CA THR A 150 -1.70 12.90 -5.34
C THR A 150 -3.22 12.79 -5.23
N GLY A 151 -3.87 12.09 -6.14
CA GLY A 151 -5.33 11.93 -6.19
C GLY A 151 -5.84 11.34 -7.50
N VAL A 152 -7.14 11.42 -7.71
CA VAL A 152 -7.85 10.74 -8.82
C VAL A 152 -7.28 11.09 -10.19
N GLU A 153 -7.04 12.37 -10.48
CA GLU A 153 -6.62 12.80 -11.80
C GLU A 153 -5.20 12.31 -12.13
N ASP A 154 -4.27 12.43 -11.19
CA ASP A 154 -2.91 11.94 -11.37
C ASP A 154 -2.87 10.42 -11.56
N THR A 155 -3.67 9.68 -10.79
CA THR A 155 -3.79 8.23 -10.93
C THR A 155 -4.31 7.86 -12.31
N ARG A 156 -5.36 8.54 -12.80
CA ARG A 156 -5.90 8.32 -14.15
C ARG A 156 -4.87 8.61 -15.24
N ARG A 157 -4.14 9.72 -15.10
CA ARG A 157 -3.03 10.07 -16.02
C ARG A 157 -1.94 9.03 -16.03
N LEU A 158 -1.54 8.53 -14.86
CA LEU A 158 -0.51 7.47 -14.73
C LEU A 158 -0.96 6.17 -15.40
N ILE A 159 -2.17 5.69 -15.12
CA ILE A 159 -2.72 4.47 -15.75
C ILE A 159 -2.67 4.60 -17.27
N THR A 160 -3.15 5.73 -17.80
CA THR A 160 -3.16 5.99 -19.23
C THR A 160 -1.77 6.04 -19.85
N ALA A 161 -0.83 6.74 -19.18
CA ALA A 161 0.51 6.96 -19.70
C ALA A 161 1.42 5.72 -19.56
N VAL A 162 1.32 5.01 -18.43
CA VAL A 162 2.08 3.76 -18.22
C VAL A 162 1.61 2.69 -19.20
N ASN A 163 0.31 2.57 -19.41
CA ASN A 163 -0.29 1.67 -20.39
C ASN A 163 0.30 0.24 -20.34
N ARG A 164 0.27 -0.35 -19.14
CA ARG A 164 0.67 -1.75 -18.92
C ARG A 164 -0.44 -2.48 -18.15
N PRO A 165 -0.79 -3.71 -18.54
CA PRO A 165 -1.90 -4.45 -17.91
C PRO A 165 -1.66 -4.75 -16.42
N ASN A 166 -0.41 -4.84 -16.00
CA ASN A 166 -0.06 -5.06 -14.59
C ASN A 166 0.32 -3.75 -13.86
N PHE A 167 -0.04 -2.58 -14.36
CA PHE A 167 0.01 -1.37 -13.56
C PHE A 167 -1.30 -1.23 -12.79
N GLY A 168 -1.23 -1.41 -11.46
CA GLY A 168 -2.38 -1.34 -10.56
C GLY A 168 -2.48 -0.02 -9.83
N VAL A 169 -3.51 0.10 -9.01
CA VAL A 169 -3.76 1.23 -8.13
C VAL A 169 -3.58 0.76 -6.69
N HIS A 170 -2.64 1.37 -5.99
CA HIS A 170 -2.54 1.31 -4.55
C HIS A 170 -3.32 2.47 -3.93
N VAL A 171 -3.88 2.25 -2.77
CA VAL A 171 -4.71 3.25 -2.08
C VAL A 171 -4.13 3.54 -0.71
N ASP A 172 -3.75 4.77 -0.48
CA ASP A 172 -3.49 5.32 0.84
C ASP A 172 -4.24 6.64 0.98
N MET A 173 -5.38 6.54 1.67
CA MET A 173 -6.24 7.71 1.80
C MET A 173 -5.62 8.75 2.74
N ALA A 174 -4.90 8.34 3.80
CA ALA A 174 -4.28 9.28 4.73
C ALA A 174 -3.23 10.15 4.03
N ASN A 175 -2.41 9.55 3.17
CA ASN A 175 -1.42 10.29 2.37
C ASN A 175 -2.06 11.27 1.39
N MET A 176 -3.30 11.02 0.95
CA MET A 176 -4.04 11.94 0.09
C MET A 176 -4.82 13.03 0.84
N MET A 177 -4.89 12.98 2.19
CA MET A 177 -5.53 14.01 3.02
C MET A 177 -4.60 15.24 3.16
N ASN A 178 -4.22 15.85 2.06
CA ASN A 178 -3.22 16.92 1.99
C ASN A 178 -3.80 18.34 2.05
N ASN A 179 -5.09 18.50 2.32
CA ASN A 179 -5.77 19.78 2.52
C ASN A 179 -7.04 19.60 3.35
N LEU A 180 -7.60 20.72 3.84
CA LEU A 180 -8.77 20.74 4.75
C LEU A 180 -10.03 20.20 4.07
N ASP A 181 -10.23 20.46 2.79
CA ASP A 181 -11.41 19.96 2.09
C ASP A 181 -11.42 18.43 2.06
N ARG A 182 -10.31 17.83 1.67
CA ARG A 182 -10.21 16.37 1.61
C ARG A 182 -10.37 15.69 2.98
N ILE A 183 -9.71 16.22 4.02
CA ILE A 183 -9.78 15.57 5.32
C ILE A 183 -11.14 15.70 6.00
N TYR A 184 -11.83 16.85 5.85
CA TYR A 184 -13.17 17.02 6.40
C TYR A 184 -14.28 16.37 5.57
N HIS A 185 -14.01 16.07 4.29
CA HIS A 185 -14.89 15.37 3.36
C HIS A 185 -14.26 14.05 2.88
N SER A 186 -13.51 13.38 3.78
CA SER A 186 -12.74 12.19 3.43
C SER A 186 -13.59 11.05 2.87
N GLY A 187 -14.84 10.90 3.34
CA GLY A 187 -15.77 9.91 2.80
C GLY A 187 -16.14 10.16 1.34
N ASP A 188 -16.44 11.40 0.95
CA ASP A 188 -16.77 11.73 -0.44
C ASP A 188 -15.57 11.53 -1.37
N PHE A 189 -14.38 11.96 -0.92
CA PHE A 189 -13.15 11.74 -1.67
C PHE A 189 -12.81 10.25 -1.80
N THR A 190 -12.97 9.46 -0.74
CA THR A 190 -12.79 8.00 -0.75
C THR A 190 -13.71 7.33 -1.76
N ARG A 191 -15.00 7.66 -1.73
CA ARG A 191 -15.99 7.12 -2.69
C ARG A 191 -15.61 7.46 -4.12
N GLN A 192 -15.23 8.71 -4.38
CA GLN A 192 -14.78 9.16 -5.70
C GLN A 192 -13.54 8.37 -6.15
N TYR A 193 -12.55 8.21 -5.27
CA TYR A 193 -11.30 7.56 -5.62
C TYR A 193 -11.52 6.07 -5.93
N LEU A 194 -12.13 5.32 -5.01
CA LEU A 194 -12.32 3.88 -5.17
C LEU A 194 -13.23 3.54 -6.37
N SER A 195 -14.30 4.30 -6.59
CA SER A 195 -15.19 4.08 -7.74
C SER A 195 -14.58 4.45 -9.09
N SER A 196 -13.50 5.25 -9.11
CA SER A 196 -12.82 5.66 -10.35
C SER A 196 -11.95 4.55 -10.96
N PHE A 197 -11.57 3.52 -10.20
CA PHE A 197 -10.57 2.53 -10.63
C PHE A 197 -11.04 1.08 -10.41
N PRO A 198 -12.22 0.69 -10.90
CA PRO A 198 -12.75 -0.65 -10.70
C PRO A 198 -11.81 -1.71 -11.30
N GLY A 199 -11.54 -2.77 -10.54
CA GLY A 199 -10.67 -3.88 -10.97
C GLY A 199 -9.17 -3.60 -10.99
N LEU A 200 -8.73 -2.40 -10.59
CA LEU A 200 -7.31 -2.03 -10.52
C LEU A 200 -6.77 -1.90 -9.10
N ILE A 201 -7.66 -1.85 -8.09
CA ILE A 201 -7.30 -1.70 -6.69
C ILE A 201 -7.12 -3.08 -6.05
N HIS A 202 -5.94 -3.34 -5.49
CA HIS A 202 -5.59 -4.63 -4.90
C HIS A 202 -5.27 -4.54 -3.41
N SER A 203 -4.74 -3.39 -2.97
CA SER A 203 -4.40 -3.12 -1.58
C SER A 203 -4.72 -1.69 -1.19
N ILE A 204 -5.13 -1.52 0.06
CA ILE A 204 -5.52 -0.26 0.67
C ILE A 204 -4.81 -0.16 2.02
N HIS A 205 -3.99 0.86 2.22
CA HIS A 205 -3.44 1.17 3.54
C HIS A 205 -4.50 1.82 4.42
N ALA A 206 -4.64 1.31 5.63
CA ALA A 206 -5.52 1.84 6.66
C ALA A 206 -4.70 2.60 7.68
N LYS A 207 -4.56 3.89 7.44
CA LYS A 207 -4.01 4.92 8.33
C LYS A 207 -5.09 5.95 8.62
N ASP A 208 -4.97 6.66 9.72
CA ASP A 208 -5.87 7.77 10.06
C ASP A 208 -5.14 9.10 9.99
N SER A 209 -5.89 10.17 9.98
CA SER A 209 -5.35 11.53 9.91
C SER A 209 -6.12 12.47 10.81
N ARG A 210 -5.42 13.40 11.43
CA ARG A 210 -6.01 14.47 12.25
C ARG A 210 -5.47 15.84 11.89
N VAL A 211 -6.30 16.86 12.09
CA VAL A 211 -5.89 18.26 11.95
C VAL A 211 -5.47 18.77 13.32
N GLU A 212 -4.26 19.25 13.44
CA GLU A 212 -3.80 19.87 14.67
C GLU A 212 -4.38 21.30 14.84
N LYS A 213 -4.71 21.66 16.08
CA LYS A 213 -5.23 22.99 16.44
C LYS A 213 -4.11 24.04 16.47
N LYS A 214 -3.54 24.33 15.28
CA LYS A 214 -2.46 25.32 15.09
C LYS A 214 -2.85 26.34 14.05
N LEU A 215 -2.23 27.55 14.09
CA LEU A 215 -2.51 28.61 13.12
C LEU A 215 -2.14 28.18 11.68
N THR A 216 -0.95 27.60 11.51
CA THR A 216 -0.54 27.00 10.24
C THR A 216 -1.14 25.60 10.11
N LEU A 217 -1.54 25.21 8.91
CA LEU A 217 -2.12 23.91 8.65
C LEU A 217 -1.12 22.79 8.94
N HIS A 218 -1.50 21.91 9.86
CA HIS A 218 -0.81 20.65 10.14
C HIS A 218 -1.81 19.51 10.10
N ILE A 219 -1.70 18.67 9.10
CA ILE A 219 -2.38 17.38 9.00
C ILE A 219 -1.37 16.31 9.38
N GLN A 220 -1.68 15.52 10.37
CA GLN A 220 -0.80 14.51 10.93
C GLN A 220 -1.42 13.13 10.79
N GLU A 221 -0.62 12.16 10.37
CA GLU A 221 -0.96 10.75 10.45
C GLU A 221 -1.10 10.29 11.91
N CYS A 222 -2.01 9.39 12.17
CA CYS A 222 -2.21 8.74 13.47
C CYS A 222 -2.78 7.34 13.31
N ASP A 223 -2.82 6.58 14.41
CA ASP A 223 -3.38 5.23 14.39
C ASP A 223 -4.89 5.26 14.05
N PRO A 224 -5.42 4.28 13.30
CA PRO A 224 -6.84 4.16 13.03
C PRO A 224 -7.72 4.24 14.30
N GLY A 225 -8.62 5.23 14.32
CA GLY A 225 -9.48 5.57 15.44
C GLY A 225 -9.00 6.72 16.32
N GLU A 226 -7.82 7.29 16.05
CA GLU A 226 -7.30 8.48 16.74
C GLU A 226 -7.47 9.77 15.93
N GLY A 227 -7.92 9.66 14.69
CA GLY A 227 -8.12 10.76 13.76
C GLY A 227 -9.59 11.03 13.44
N ILE A 228 -9.82 11.56 12.25
CA ILE A 228 -11.15 11.96 11.77
C ILE A 228 -11.48 11.37 10.39
N PHE A 229 -10.66 10.45 9.89
CA PHE A 229 -10.88 9.83 8.60
C PHE A 229 -12.15 8.95 8.61
N ASP A 230 -12.93 9.00 7.53
CA ASP A 230 -14.18 8.23 7.40
C ASP A 230 -13.92 6.77 6.99
N PHE A 231 -13.54 5.94 7.95
CA PHE A 231 -13.39 4.50 7.76
C PHE A 231 -14.71 3.78 7.41
N ARG A 232 -15.85 4.35 7.80
CA ARG A 232 -17.14 3.77 7.44
C ARG A 232 -17.29 3.72 5.93
N THR A 233 -17.12 4.85 5.27
CA THR A 233 -17.16 4.92 3.80
C THR A 233 -16.05 4.08 3.15
N LEU A 234 -14.84 4.08 3.72
CA LEU A 234 -13.76 3.24 3.19
C LEU A 234 -14.16 1.76 3.15
N LEU A 235 -14.72 1.23 4.23
CA LEU A 235 -15.09 -0.18 4.32
C LEU A 235 -16.31 -0.51 3.44
N GLU A 236 -17.30 0.38 3.35
CA GLU A 236 -18.45 0.22 2.45
C GLU A 236 -18.01 0.13 0.98
N GLU A 237 -17.07 0.98 0.56
CA GLU A 237 -16.57 0.96 -0.81
C GLU A 237 -15.58 -0.20 -1.04
N ALA A 238 -14.72 -0.51 -0.07
CA ALA A 238 -13.78 -1.63 -0.16
C ALA A 238 -14.50 -2.99 -0.28
N ASP A 239 -15.64 -3.15 0.39
CA ASP A 239 -16.42 -4.40 0.31
C ASP A 239 -17.01 -4.67 -1.09
N ARG A 240 -17.14 -3.63 -1.91
CA ARG A 240 -17.57 -3.73 -3.32
C ARG A 240 -16.44 -4.14 -4.26
N LEU A 241 -15.20 -4.14 -3.77
CA LEU A 241 -14.03 -4.52 -4.56
C LEU A 241 -13.70 -6.00 -4.36
N ASP A 242 -13.48 -6.72 -5.45
CA ASP A 242 -13.15 -8.13 -5.40
C ASP A 242 -11.75 -8.37 -4.85
N GLY A 243 -11.67 -9.16 -3.76
CA GLY A 243 -10.40 -9.67 -3.23
C GLY A 243 -9.46 -8.62 -2.61
N VAL A 244 -9.94 -7.40 -2.37
CA VAL A 244 -9.10 -6.31 -1.83
C VAL A 244 -8.63 -6.62 -0.40
N CYS A 245 -7.40 -6.20 -0.10
CA CYS A 245 -6.82 -6.24 1.23
C CYS A 245 -6.79 -4.83 1.84
N VAL A 246 -7.26 -4.70 3.08
CA VAL A 246 -7.15 -3.51 3.92
C VAL A 246 -6.01 -3.75 4.89
N MET A 247 -4.94 -3.01 4.77
CA MET A 247 -3.67 -3.26 5.45
C MET A 247 -3.38 -2.15 6.46
N LEU A 248 -3.30 -2.53 7.73
CA LEU A 248 -2.87 -1.63 8.81
C LEU A 248 -1.37 -1.34 8.68
N GLU A 249 -0.98 -0.06 8.74
CA GLU A 249 0.40 0.36 8.50
C GLU A 249 0.87 1.43 9.49
N HIS A 250 2.19 1.53 9.65
CA HIS A 250 2.96 2.53 10.41
C HIS A 250 2.84 2.48 11.94
N MET A 251 2.07 1.55 12.51
CA MET A 251 2.07 1.38 13.96
C MET A 251 3.40 0.78 14.43
N GLN A 252 3.84 1.19 15.62
CA GLN A 252 5.17 0.83 16.14
C GLN A 252 5.14 -0.41 17.06
N THR A 253 3.97 -0.76 17.56
CA THR A 253 3.81 -1.83 18.56
C THR A 253 2.65 -2.74 18.23
N GLU A 254 2.75 -3.99 18.69
CA GLU A 254 1.67 -4.96 18.58
C GLU A 254 0.35 -4.43 19.16
N ALA A 255 0.42 -3.77 20.33
CA ALA A 255 -0.77 -3.20 20.98
C ALA A 255 -1.45 -2.09 20.15
N GLN A 256 -0.71 -1.33 19.34
CA GLN A 256 -1.30 -0.36 18.42
C GLN A 256 -2.01 -1.07 17.26
N TYR A 257 -1.38 -2.10 16.66
CA TYR A 257 -2.04 -2.93 15.64
C TYR A 257 -3.33 -3.57 16.15
N ASP A 258 -3.33 -4.10 17.40
CA ASP A 258 -4.51 -4.72 18.01
C ASP A 258 -5.65 -3.70 18.17
N ARG A 259 -5.37 -2.51 18.73
CA ARG A 259 -6.39 -1.45 18.89
C ARG A 259 -6.94 -0.97 17.54
N SER A 260 -6.08 -0.77 16.55
CA SER A 260 -6.47 -0.35 15.21
C SER A 260 -7.31 -1.40 14.50
N ALA A 261 -6.92 -2.68 14.62
CA ALA A 261 -7.69 -3.80 14.08
C ALA A 261 -9.07 -3.90 14.73
N ASP A 262 -9.17 -3.73 16.05
CA ASP A 262 -10.43 -3.74 16.78
C ASP A 262 -11.35 -2.58 16.37
N HIS A 263 -10.78 -1.38 16.16
CA HIS A 263 -11.51 -0.23 15.66
C HIS A 263 -12.12 -0.51 14.27
N ILE A 264 -11.31 -0.94 13.31
CA ILE A 264 -11.74 -1.27 11.94
C ILE A 264 -12.79 -2.37 11.95
N ARG A 265 -12.57 -3.45 12.71
CA ARG A 265 -13.56 -4.54 12.85
C ARG A 265 -14.86 -4.08 13.54
N GLY A 266 -14.77 -3.16 14.49
CA GLY A 266 -15.92 -2.55 15.15
C GLY A 266 -16.82 -1.83 14.14
N ILE A 267 -16.21 -1.03 13.25
CA ILE A 267 -16.94 -0.35 12.17
C ILE A 267 -17.53 -1.37 11.20
N ALA A 268 -16.75 -2.34 10.73
CA ALA A 268 -17.23 -3.37 9.82
C ALA A 268 -18.47 -4.11 10.40
N ARG A 269 -18.41 -4.54 11.67
CA ARG A 269 -19.58 -5.16 12.36
C ARG A 269 -20.78 -4.24 12.38
N SER A 270 -20.62 -2.94 12.63
CA SER A 270 -21.72 -1.96 12.63
C SER A 270 -22.39 -1.80 11.26
N LEU A 271 -21.67 -2.14 10.18
CA LEU A 271 -22.12 -2.14 8.79
C LEU A 271 -22.67 -3.49 8.33
N GLY A 272 -22.58 -4.54 9.17
CA GLY A 272 -22.90 -5.92 8.77
C GLY A 272 -21.85 -6.53 7.82
N LEU A 273 -20.66 -5.95 7.75
CA LEU A 273 -19.55 -6.42 6.92
C LEU A 273 -18.66 -7.39 7.69
N THR A 274 -18.00 -8.29 6.96
CA THR A 274 -17.06 -9.26 7.53
C THR A 274 -15.77 -9.29 6.75
N PHE A 275 -14.67 -9.56 7.45
CA PHE A 275 -13.39 -9.85 6.82
C PHE A 275 -13.21 -11.36 6.65
N THR A 276 -12.69 -11.77 5.51
CA THR A 276 -12.24 -13.15 5.33
C THR A 276 -10.91 -13.32 6.06
N GLU A 277 -10.89 -14.19 7.05
CA GLU A 277 -9.71 -14.50 7.85
C GLU A 277 -8.91 -15.66 7.23
N GLY A 278 -7.65 -15.81 7.67
CA GLY A 278 -6.89 -17.01 7.46
C GLY A 278 -7.45 -18.19 8.30
N ARG A 279 -6.86 -19.36 8.16
CA ARG A 279 -7.30 -20.58 8.85
C ARG A 279 -6.12 -21.29 9.50
N ALA A 280 -6.34 -21.84 10.70
CA ALA A 280 -5.35 -22.65 11.40
C ALA A 280 -5.02 -23.96 10.65
#